data_246642a37284a53845c19746ab739dea
#
_entry.id   246642a37284a53845c19746ab739dea
#
_cell.length_a   1.000
_cell.length_b   1.000
_cell.length_c   1.000
_cell.angle_alpha   90.00
_cell.angle_beta   90.00
_cell.angle_gamma   90.00
#
_symmetry.space_group_name_H-M   'P 1'
#
loop_
_entity.id
_entity.type
_entity.pdbx_description
1 polymer ?
#
loop_
_entity_poly.entity_id
_entity_poly.type
_entity_poly.pdbx_seq_one_letter_code
_entity_poly.pdbx_strand_id
1 'polypeptide(L)'
;MKRFPGKSRRLWRVLAISPLCLFVLLWSADRLFPLPLPEDDQARVVLAEDGTPLWRFADAEGVWRYPVTPEQVAPAYLQALLSYEDRWFYQHPGVNPLALGRAAWQNLSGGRVVSGGSTLSMQVARLLDPHSRSLSGKLKQLWRTLQLEWHLSKTEILTLYLNRAPFGGTLQGVAAASWAYLGKPPSQLTHAEAA
;
A
#
# COMPACT_ATOMS: atom_id res chain seq x y z
N MET A 1 54.17 24.60 -14.39
CA MET A 1 53.20 23.47 -14.22
C MET A 1 52.69 23.47 -12.77
N LYS A 2 51.52 24.02 -12.51
CA LYS A 2 50.93 24.06 -11.15
C LYS A 2 49.95 22.88 -11.02
N ARG A 3 50.34 21.86 -10.23
CA ARG A 3 49.50 20.73 -9.85
C ARG A 3 48.44 21.22 -8.86
N PHE A 4 47.18 21.19 -9.19
CA PHE A 4 46.05 21.23 -8.26
C PHE A 4 45.64 19.84 -7.88
N PRO A 5 46.11 19.27 -6.75
CA PRO A 5 45.59 18.02 -6.27
C PRO A 5 45.10 18.17 -4.81
N GLY A 6 43.86 18.27 -4.56
CA GLY A 6 43.38 18.22 -3.16
C GLY A 6 41.88 18.35 -3.02
N LYS A 7 41.27 19.22 -3.77
CA LYS A 7 39.81 19.49 -3.64
C LYS A 7 38.95 18.40 -4.26
N SER A 8 39.34 17.81 -5.39
CA SER A 8 38.57 16.77 -6.07
C SER A 8 38.48 15.47 -5.24
N ARG A 9 39.58 15.02 -4.64
CA ARG A 9 39.59 13.80 -3.82
C ARG A 9 38.76 13.92 -2.53
N ARG A 10 38.71 15.10 -1.91
CA ARG A 10 37.83 15.34 -0.76
C ARG A 10 36.35 15.36 -1.18
N LEU A 11 36.04 16.00 -2.31
CA LEU A 11 34.67 16.04 -2.86
C LEU A 11 34.15 14.62 -3.19
N TRP A 12 34.95 13.79 -3.85
CA TRP A 12 34.62 12.41 -4.14
C TRP A 12 34.43 11.55 -2.88
N ARG A 13 35.24 11.76 -1.85
CA ARG A 13 35.07 11.08 -0.55
C ARG A 13 33.78 11.50 0.16
N VAL A 14 33.45 12.78 0.18
CA VAL A 14 32.18 13.28 0.74
C VAL A 14 30.99 12.75 -0.04
N LEU A 15 31.03 12.74 -1.37
CA LEU A 15 30.00 12.19 -2.25
C LEU A 15 29.84 10.67 -2.09
N ALA A 16 30.90 9.94 -1.78
CA ALA A 16 30.83 8.48 -1.55
C ALA A 16 30.38 8.14 -0.10
N ILE A 17 30.74 8.96 0.89
CA ILE A 17 30.39 8.72 2.29
C ILE A 17 28.91 9.10 2.55
N SER A 18 28.39 10.11 1.88
CA SER A 18 27.00 10.58 2.12
C SER A 18 25.93 9.51 1.81
N PRO A 19 25.95 8.77 0.68
CA PRO A 19 24.97 7.72 0.43
C PRO A 19 25.12 6.53 1.38
N LEU A 20 26.35 6.19 1.80
CA LEU A 20 26.57 5.14 2.79
C LEU A 20 26.02 5.53 4.16
N CYS A 21 26.26 6.76 4.61
CA CYS A 21 25.69 7.27 5.86
C CYS A 21 24.16 7.29 5.80
N LEU A 22 23.58 7.73 4.69
CA LEU A 22 22.13 7.72 4.50
C LEU A 22 21.57 6.30 4.54
N PHE A 23 22.22 5.35 3.86
CA PHE A 23 21.83 3.94 3.89
C PHE A 23 21.87 3.38 5.31
N VAL A 24 22.95 3.61 6.06
CA VAL A 24 23.09 3.16 7.46
C VAL A 24 22.02 3.79 8.35
N LEU A 25 21.71 5.07 8.16
CA LEU A 25 20.63 5.75 8.90
C LEU A 25 19.25 5.15 8.60
N LEU A 26 18.93 4.95 7.33
CA LEU A 26 17.66 4.35 6.92
C LEU A 26 17.54 2.90 7.41
N TRP A 27 18.61 2.12 7.29
CA TRP A 27 18.66 0.74 7.77
C TRP A 27 18.51 0.69 9.31
N SER A 28 19.19 1.57 10.04
CA SER A 28 19.05 1.65 11.50
C SER A 28 17.65 2.10 11.92
N ALA A 29 17.08 3.06 11.21
CA ALA A 29 15.71 3.52 11.45
C ALA A 29 14.69 2.39 11.19
N ASP A 30 14.89 1.58 10.15
CA ASP A 30 14.05 0.43 9.84
C ASP A 30 14.10 -0.63 10.96
N ARG A 31 15.28 -0.87 11.54
CA ARG A 31 15.46 -1.81 12.67
C ARG A 31 14.87 -1.30 13.97
N LEU A 32 14.94 0.01 14.22
CA LEU A 32 14.40 0.65 15.43
C LEU A 32 12.88 0.82 15.39
N PHE A 33 12.34 1.01 14.18
CA PHE A 33 10.92 1.22 13.92
C PHE A 33 10.41 0.23 12.88
N PRO A 34 10.33 -1.07 13.20
CA PRO A 34 9.96 -2.10 12.24
C PRO A 34 8.57 -1.84 11.65
N LEU A 35 8.37 -2.33 10.42
CA LEU A 35 7.08 -2.26 9.75
C LEU A 35 6.06 -3.10 10.54
N PRO A 36 4.91 -2.52 10.95
CA PRO A 36 3.86 -3.26 11.65
C PRO A 36 3.09 -4.12 10.65
N LEU A 37 3.66 -5.26 10.29
CA LEU A 37 2.92 -6.24 9.50
C LEU A 37 1.86 -6.90 10.39
N PRO A 38 0.66 -7.14 9.85
CA PRO A 38 -0.38 -7.80 10.61
C PRO A 38 0.04 -9.22 10.96
N GLU A 39 -0.18 -9.62 12.19
CA GLU A 39 -0.24 -11.02 12.55
C GLU A 39 -1.44 -11.67 11.84
N ASP A 40 -1.45 -13.02 11.71
CA ASP A 40 -2.47 -13.77 10.97
C ASP A 40 -3.85 -13.75 11.67
N ASP A 41 -4.40 -12.57 11.88
CA ASP A 41 -5.76 -12.33 12.36
C ASP A 41 -6.75 -12.57 11.22
N GLN A 42 -6.97 -13.85 10.92
CA GLN A 42 -7.91 -14.23 9.88
C GLN A 42 -9.25 -14.59 10.48
N ALA A 43 -10.31 -14.04 9.92
CA ALA A 43 -11.66 -14.47 10.19
C ALA A 43 -11.82 -15.95 9.77
N ARG A 44 -12.49 -16.73 10.60
CA ARG A 44 -12.69 -18.17 10.34
C ARG A 44 -13.85 -18.39 9.39
N VAL A 45 -13.66 -19.27 8.42
CA VAL A 45 -14.71 -19.74 7.52
C VAL A 45 -14.90 -21.23 7.74
N VAL A 46 -16.13 -21.63 8.02
CA VAL A 46 -16.51 -23.05 8.08
C VAL A 46 -16.92 -23.49 6.68
N LEU A 47 -16.27 -24.51 6.17
CA LEU A 47 -16.54 -25.06 4.85
C LEU A 47 -17.26 -26.40 5.00
N ALA A 48 -18.14 -26.74 4.05
CA ALA A 48 -18.63 -28.08 3.84
C ALA A 48 -17.53 -28.98 3.23
N GLU A 49 -17.78 -30.28 3.15
CA GLU A 49 -16.83 -31.24 2.58
C GLU A 49 -16.48 -30.92 1.10
N ASP A 50 -17.42 -30.35 0.36
CA ASP A 50 -17.26 -29.91 -1.04
C ASP A 50 -16.59 -28.55 -1.18
N GLY A 51 -16.15 -27.92 -0.06
CA GLY A 51 -15.55 -26.58 -0.03
C GLY A 51 -16.55 -25.41 -0.03
N THR A 52 -17.86 -25.68 -0.02
CA THR A 52 -18.88 -24.64 0.05
C THR A 52 -18.82 -23.93 1.42
N PRO A 53 -18.74 -22.59 1.47
CA PRO A 53 -18.75 -21.88 2.74
C PRO A 53 -20.11 -21.97 3.44
N LEU A 54 -20.15 -22.64 4.58
CA LEU A 54 -21.35 -22.78 5.41
C LEU A 54 -21.55 -21.60 6.34
N TRP A 55 -20.47 -21.12 6.96
CA TRP A 55 -20.53 -20.01 7.89
C TRP A 55 -19.24 -19.22 7.91
N ARG A 56 -19.35 -17.91 8.12
CA ARG A 56 -18.24 -16.99 8.25
C ARG A 56 -18.31 -16.31 9.60
N PHE A 57 -17.16 -16.19 10.27
CA PHE A 57 -17.03 -15.47 11.53
C PHE A 57 -16.24 -14.20 11.30
N ALA A 58 -16.46 -13.19 12.16
CA ALA A 58 -15.56 -12.06 12.31
C ALA A 58 -14.26 -12.54 13.01
N ASP A 59 -13.18 -11.75 12.87
CA ASP A 59 -11.97 -11.93 13.67
C ASP A 59 -12.18 -11.53 15.15
N ALA A 60 -11.11 -11.57 15.95
CA ALA A 60 -11.16 -11.25 17.38
C ALA A 60 -11.59 -9.79 17.66
N GLU A 61 -11.33 -8.88 16.72
CA GLU A 61 -11.73 -7.47 16.78
C GLU A 61 -13.16 -7.20 16.27
N GLY A 62 -13.88 -8.24 15.84
CA GLY A 62 -15.22 -8.12 15.26
C GLY A 62 -15.21 -7.63 13.80
N VAL A 63 -14.07 -7.71 13.13
CA VAL A 63 -13.91 -7.33 11.73
C VAL A 63 -14.09 -8.54 10.82
N TRP A 64 -14.87 -8.35 9.75
CA TRP A 64 -15.08 -9.37 8.71
C TRP A 64 -14.00 -9.23 7.66
N ARG A 65 -13.02 -10.12 7.70
CA ARG A 65 -11.84 -10.11 6.82
C ARG A 65 -11.55 -11.53 6.35
N TYR A 66 -11.74 -11.79 5.05
CA TYR A 66 -11.48 -13.10 4.45
C TYR A 66 -10.28 -12.99 3.53
N PRO A 67 -9.22 -13.78 3.80
CA PRO A 67 -7.99 -13.69 3.03
C PRO A 67 -8.22 -14.10 1.58
N VAL A 68 -7.65 -13.33 0.66
CA VAL A 68 -7.58 -13.64 -0.76
C VAL A 68 -6.24 -13.23 -1.33
N THR A 69 -5.81 -13.92 -2.39
CA THR A 69 -4.70 -13.49 -3.23
C THR A 69 -5.23 -12.80 -4.50
N PRO A 70 -4.41 -12.05 -5.25
CA PRO A 70 -4.84 -11.43 -6.50
C PRO A 70 -5.42 -12.43 -7.52
N GLU A 71 -4.92 -13.67 -7.54
CA GLU A 71 -5.38 -14.73 -8.45
C GLU A 71 -6.80 -15.21 -8.14
N GLN A 72 -7.26 -14.97 -6.91
CA GLN A 72 -8.60 -15.32 -6.44
C GLN A 72 -9.63 -14.20 -6.63
N VAL A 73 -9.23 -13.10 -7.25
CA VAL A 73 -10.09 -11.94 -7.51
C VAL A 73 -10.28 -11.79 -9.02
N ALA A 74 -11.49 -11.42 -9.43
CA ALA A 74 -11.80 -11.21 -10.86
C ALA A 74 -10.82 -10.22 -11.50
N PRO A 75 -10.22 -10.54 -12.65
CA PRO A 75 -9.26 -9.66 -13.33
C PRO A 75 -9.84 -8.27 -13.63
N ALA A 76 -11.14 -8.21 -13.93
CA ALA A 76 -11.84 -6.93 -14.17
C ALA A 76 -11.78 -5.99 -12.97
N TYR A 77 -11.92 -6.54 -11.73
CA TYR A 77 -11.79 -5.77 -10.50
C TYR A 77 -10.36 -5.24 -10.29
N LEU A 78 -9.35 -6.11 -10.47
CA LEU A 78 -7.95 -5.69 -10.34
C LEU A 78 -7.58 -4.60 -11.34
N GLN A 79 -8.05 -4.74 -12.58
CA GLN A 79 -7.83 -3.74 -13.62
C GLN A 79 -8.51 -2.41 -13.29
N ALA A 80 -9.76 -2.43 -12.85
CA ALA A 80 -10.50 -1.25 -12.42
C ALA A 80 -9.81 -0.57 -11.23
N LEU A 81 -9.49 -1.35 -10.17
CA LEU A 81 -8.78 -0.87 -8.99
C LEU A 81 -7.47 -0.15 -9.35
N LEU A 82 -6.59 -0.83 -10.08
CA LEU A 82 -5.30 -0.26 -10.46
C LEU A 82 -5.45 0.95 -11.38
N SER A 83 -6.39 0.92 -12.32
CA SER A 83 -6.63 2.05 -13.23
C SER A 83 -7.10 3.29 -12.49
N TYR A 84 -7.91 3.13 -11.45
CA TYR A 84 -8.51 4.21 -10.67
C TYR A 84 -7.57 4.72 -9.58
N GLU A 85 -7.02 3.82 -8.77
CA GLU A 85 -6.23 4.16 -7.60
C GLU A 85 -4.77 4.44 -7.92
N ASP A 86 -4.14 3.62 -8.78
CA ASP A 86 -2.72 3.70 -9.06
C ASP A 86 -2.32 3.01 -10.37
N ARG A 87 -2.60 3.67 -11.48
CA ARG A 87 -2.35 3.14 -12.82
C ARG A 87 -0.91 2.65 -13.05
N TRP A 88 0.08 3.24 -12.36
CA TRP A 88 1.49 2.95 -12.51
C TRP A 88 2.05 2.14 -11.34
N PHE A 89 1.20 1.46 -10.58
CA PHE A 89 1.54 0.74 -9.36
C PHE A 89 2.80 -0.12 -9.47
N TYR A 90 2.92 -0.89 -10.54
CA TYR A 90 4.07 -1.79 -10.77
C TYR A 90 5.34 -1.08 -11.24
N GLN A 91 5.31 0.22 -11.52
CA GLN A 91 6.41 0.94 -12.17
C GLN A 91 7.13 1.93 -11.26
N HIS A 92 6.57 2.27 -10.11
CA HIS A 92 7.17 3.21 -9.17
C HIS A 92 7.50 2.54 -7.82
N PRO A 93 8.51 3.03 -7.07
CA PRO A 93 8.92 2.49 -5.77
C PRO A 93 8.05 3.05 -4.63
N GLY A 94 6.74 2.79 -4.67
CA GLY A 94 5.77 3.17 -3.65
C GLY A 94 5.28 4.62 -3.68
N VAL A 95 6.07 5.54 -4.17
CA VAL A 95 5.70 6.95 -4.35
C VAL A 95 5.82 7.30 -5.82
N ASN A 96 4.79 7.94 -6.36
CA ASN A 96 4.79 8.42 -7.75
C ASN A 96 5.03 9.94 -7.78
N PRO A 97 6.27 10.41 -8.08
CA PRO A 97 6.60 11.84 -8.07
C PRO A 97 5.78 12.64 -9.10
N LEU A 98 5.47 12.03 -10.25
CA LEU A 98 4.67 12.68 -11.30
C LEU A 98 3.22 12.88 -10.85
N ALA A 99 2.64 11.87 -10.17
CA ALA A 99 1.30 11.99 -9.59
C ALA A 99 1.26 13.04 -8.47
N LEU A 100 2.29 13.08 -7.61
CA LEU A 100 2.41 14.11 -6.57
C LEU A 100 2.55 15.50 -7.16
N GLY A 101 3.41 15.68 -8.17
CA GLY A 101 3.60 16.96 -8.87
C GLY A 101 2.32 17.43 -9.55
N ARG A 102 1.61 16.52 -10.25
CA ARG A 102 0.31 16.82 -10.85
C ARG A 102 -0.73 17.22 -9.79
N ALA A 103 -0.85 16.45 -8.71
CA ALA A 103 -1.80 16.75 -7.64
C ALA A 103 -1.48 18.09 -6.96
N ALA A 104 -0.21 18.40 -6.70
CA ALA A 104 0.22 19.67 -6.15
C ALA A 104 -0.16 20.83 -7.09
N TRP A 105 0.11 20.71 -8.39
CA TRP A 105 -0.25 21.70 -9.39
C TRP A 105 -1.77 21.92 -9.47
N GLN A 106 -2.55 20.86 -9.55
CA GLN A 106 -4.01 20.92 -9.63
C GLN A 106 -4.64 21.55 -8.38
N ASN A 107 -4.10 21.23 -7.19
CA ASN A 107 -4.60 21.78 -5.93
C ASN A 107 -4.25 23.25 -5.75
N LEU A 108 -3.04 23.64 -6.19
CA LEU A 108 -2.61 25.06 -6.18
C LEU A 108 -3.39 25.91 -7.18
N SER A 109 -3.56 25.41 -8.42
CA SER A 109 -4.28 26.14 -9.48
C SER A 109 -5.80 26.17 -9.25
N GLY A 110 -6.36 25.12 -8.63
CA GLY A 110 -7.79 25.01 -8.36
C GLY A 110 -8.26 25.63 -7.04
N GLY A 111 -7.35 26.10 -6.18
CA GLY A 111 -7.68 26.68 -4.86
C GLY A 111 -8.39 25.70 -3.88
N ARG A 112 -8.49 24.44 -4.25
CA ARG A 112 -9.12 23.36 -3.45
C ARG A 112 -8.43 22.03 -3.74
N VAL A 113 -8.63 21.04 -2.87
CA VAL A 113 -8.13 19.68 -3.11
C VAL A 113 -8.97 19.03 -4.23
N VAL A 114 -8.40 18.97 -5.43
CA VAL A 114 -9.04 18.40 -6.62
C VAL A 114 -8.57 16.99 -6.90
N SER A 115 -7.31 16.68 -6.56
CA SER A 115 -6.68 15.39 -6.86
C SER A 115 -5.78 14.94 -5.72
N GLY A 116 -5.81 13.64 -5.44
CA GLY A 116 -4.88 12.97 -4.53
C GLY A 116 -3.68 12.42 -5.30
N GLY A 117 -2.47 12.63 -4.75
CA GLY A 117 -1.25 12.00 -5.27
C GLY A 117 -0.85 10.75 -4.48
N SER A 118 -1.78 10.13 -3.73
CA SER A 118 -1.48 8.95 -2.93
C SER A 118 -1.53 7.69 -3.81
N THR A 119 -0.48 6.89 -3.73
CA THR A 119 -0.37 5.60 -4.39
C THR A 119 -1.06 4.50 -3.58
N LEU A 120 -1.23 3.33 -4.17
CA LEU A 120 -1.78 2.15 -3.50
C LEU A 120 -0.88 1.72 -2.32
N SER A 121 0.44 1.73 -2.48
CA SER A 121 1.39 1.46 -1.38
C SER A 121 1.26 2.46 -0.22
N MET A 122 1.01 3.74 -0.52
CA MET A 122 0.75 4.75 0.51
C MET A 122 -0.57 4.51 1.25
N GLN A 123 -1.59 3.99 0.57
CA GLN A 123 -2.85 3.61 1.19
C GLN A 123 -2.65 2.41 2.11
N VAL A 124 -1.93 1.36 1.67
CA VAL A 124 -1.58 0.21 2.51
C VAL A 124 -0.79 0.65 3.74
N ALA A 125 0.22 1.53 3.58
CA ALA A 125 0.98 2.08 4.69
C ALA A 125 0.09 2.73 5.76
N ARG A 126 -0.98 3.41 5.34
CA ARG A 126 -1.95 4.04 6.23
C ARG A 126 -2.90 3.04 6.88
N LEU A 127 -3.25 1.96 6.18
CA LEU A 127 -4.10 0.90 6.73
C LEU A 127 -3.36 0.12 7.83
N LEU A 128 -2.04 -0.11 7.66
CA LEU A 128 -1.22 -0.83 8.62
C LEU A 128 -0.81 0.02 9.84
N ASP A 129 -0.55 1.31 9.63
CA ASP A 129 -0.12 2.24 10.67
C ASP A 129 -0.90 3.56 10.57
N PRO A 130 -2.15 3.60 11.10
CA PRO A 130 -3.00 4.77 11.05
C PRO A 130 -2.37 6.00 11.70
N HIS A 131 -2.54 7.16 11.09
CA HIS A 131 -1.96 8.42 11.54
C HIS A 131 -2.86 9.61 11.20
N SER A 132 -2.64 10.73 11.88
CA SER A 132 -3.39 11.97 11.66
C SER A 132 -3.14 12.56 10.26
N ARG A 133 -4.09 13.37 9.78
CA ARG A 133 -3.95 14.14 8.52
C ARG A 133 -3.12 15.41 8.75
N SER A 134 -1.88 15.24 9.23
CA SER A 134 -0.91 16.30 9.49
C SER A 134 0.32 16.12 8.61
N LEU A 135 1.20 17.10 8.58
CA LEU A 135 2.48 17.00 7.87
C LEU A 135 3.34 15.86 8.46
N SER A 136 3.39 15.75 9.78
CA SER A 136 4.11 14.63 10.45
C SER A 136 3.50 13.28 10.10
N GLY A 137 2.17 13.15 10.07
CA GLY A 137 1.49 11.94 9.60
C GLY A 137 1.81 11.63 8.15
N LYS A 138 1.95 12.63 7.29
CA LYS A 138 2.35 12.43 5.89
C LYS A 138 3.79 11.95 5.77
N LEU A 139 4.71 12.47 6.58
CA LEU A 139 6.09 11.98 6.63
C LEU A 139 6.16 10.53 7.14
N LYS A 140 5.39 10.21 8.19
CA LYS A 140 5.24 8.84 8.68
C LYS A 140 4.72 7.91 7.60
N GLN A 141 3.69 8.33 6.85
CA GLN A 141 3.15 7.55 5.73
C GLN A 141 4.21 7.28 4.66
N LEU A 142 4.99 8.30 4.27
CA LEU A 142 6.07 8.14 3.29
C LEU A 142 7.13 7.15 3.79
N TRP A 143 7.54 7.25 5.06
CA TRP A 143 8.48 6.30 5.66
C TRP A 143 7.94 4.86 5.61
N ARG A 144 6.69 4.64 6.08
CA ARG A 144 6.04 3.33 6.02
C ARG A 144 5.89 2.80 4.60
N THR A 145 5.63 3.68 3.64
CA THR A 145 5.57 3.31 2.21
C THR A 145 6.92 2.80 1.71
N LEU A 146 8.02 3.47 2.06
CA LEU A 146 9.36 3.02 1.68
C LEU A 146 9.72 1.69 2.33
N GLN A 147 9.36 1.48 3.60
CA GLN A 147 9.53 0.19 4.27
C GLN A 147 8.74 -0.93 3.58
N LEU A 148 7.47 -0.68 3.21
CA LEU A 148 6.65 -1.64 2.46
C LEU A 148 7.35 -2.08 1.17
N GLU A 149 7.81 -1.13 0.36
CA GLU A 149 8.49 -1.42 -0.91
C GLU A 149 9.87 -2.05 -0.75
N TRP A 150 10.49 -1.88 0.41
CA TRP A 150 11.77 -2.51 0.73
C TRP A 150 11.61 -3.97 1.15
N HIS A 151 10.56 -4.26 1.93
CA HIS A 151 10.36 -5.59 2.52
C HIS A 151 9.41 -6.48 1.72
N LEU A 152 8.51 -5.92 0.91
CA LEU A 152 7.45 -6.64 0.23
C LEU A 152 7.49 -6.42 -1.28
N SER A 153 7.13 -7.46 -2.00
CA SER A 153 6.86 -7.38 -3.44
C SER A 153 5.57 -6.61 -3.74
N LYS A 154 5.41 -6.15 -4.96
CA LYS A 154 4.17 -5.50 -5.41
C LYS A 154 2.94 -6.39 -5.25
N THR A 155 3.09 -7.68 -5.46
CA THR A 155 1.99 -8.65 -5.29
C THR A 155 1.59 -8.76 -3.82
N GLU A 156 2.55 -8.79 -2.89
CA GLU A 156 2.26 -8.81 -1.44
C GLU A 156 1.59 -7.51 -0.97
N ILE A 157 2.06 -6.35 -1.47
CA ILE A 157 1.42 -5.04 -1.17
C ILE A 157 -0.01 -5.01 -1.71
N LEU A 158 -0.25 -5.49 -2.93
CA LEU A 158 -1.59 -5.59 -3.50
C LEU A 158 -2.47 -6.54 -2.67
N THR A 159 -1.92 -7.68 -2.24
CA THR A 159 -2.61 -8.64 -1.36
C THR A 159 -3.03 -7.98 -0.05
N LEU A 160 -2.14 -7.21 0.58
CA LEU A 160 -2.50 -6.45 1.80
C LEU A 160 -3.64 -5.47 1.54
N TYR A 161 -3.63 -4.77 0.40
CA TYR A 161 -4.72 -3.87 0.03
C TYR A 161 -6.04 -4.62 -0.13
N LEU A 162 -6.04 -5.69 -0.93
CA LEU A 162 -7.23 -6.51 -1.20
C LEU A 162 -7.86 -7.09 0.06
N ASN A 163 -7.05 -7.34 1.08
CA ASN A 163 -7.51 -7.93 2.34
C ASN A 163 -7.86 -6.89 3.42
N ARG A 164 -7.43 -5.62 3.30
CA ARG A 164 -7.57 -4.63 4.37
C ARG A 164 -8.26 -3.33 3.96
N ALA A 165 -8.51 -3.11 2.68
CA ALA A 165 -9.26 -1.93 2.23
C ALA A 165 -10.65 -1.91 2.91
N PRO A 166 -11.08 -0.77 3.47
CA PRO A 166 -12.38 -0.67 4.14
C PRO A 166 -13.51 -0.60 3.10
N PHE A 167 -14.55 -1.39 3.30
CA PHE A 167 -15.76 -1.41 2.46
C PHE A 167 -17.02 -0.95 3.20
N GLY A 168 -16.87 -0.47 4.42
CA GLY A 168 -17.97 0.06 5.25
C GLY A 168 -18.15 -0.73 6.54
N GLY A 169 -18.43 -0.01 7.65
CA GLY A 169 -18.57 -0.60 8.96
C GLY A 169 -17.37 -1.46 9.35
N THR A 170 -17.62 -2.71 9.70
CA THR A 170 -16.59 -3.70 10.07
C THR A 170 -16.14 -4.58 8.91
N LEU A 171 -16.56 -4.30 7.65
CA LEU A 171 -16.15 -5.06 6.47
C LEU A 171 -14.80 -4.56 5.95
N GLN A 172 -13.82 -5.44 5.91
CA GLN A 172 -12.50 -5.18 5.33
C GLN A 172 -12.14 -6.24 4.29
N GLY A 173 -11.56 -5.78 3.20
CA GLY A 173 -11.13 -6.62 2.08
C GLY A 173 -12.24 -6.95 1.09
N VAL A 174 -11.79 -7.17 -0.15
CA VAL A 174 -12.69 -7.42 -1.29
C VAL A 174 -13.52 -8.69 -1.12
N ALA A 175 -12.97 -9.73 -0.48
CA ALA A 175 -13.71 -10.97 -0.27
C ALA A 175 -14.87 -10.80 0.70
N ALA A 176 -14.66 -10.12 1.83
CA ALA A 176 -15.72 -9.84 2.78
C ALA A 176 -16.81 -8.96 2.15
N ALA A 177 -16.41 -7.93 1.40
CA ALA A 177 -17.34 -7.06 0.67
C ALA A 177 -18.15 -7.83 -0.40
N SER A 178 -17.49 -8.64 -1.22
CA SER A 178 -18.14 -9.44 -2.26
C SER A 178 -19.20 -10.38 -1.68
N TRP A 179 -18.89 -11.06 -0.58
CA TRP A 179 -19.85 -11.92 0.09
C TRP A 179 -20.97 -11.16 0.79
N ALA A 180 -20.65 -10.04 1.44
CA ALA A 180 -21.65 -9.26 2.20
C ALA A 180 -22.64 -8.56 1.27
N TYR A 181 -22.19 -7.98 0.19
CA TYR A 181 -23.03 -7.17 -0.70
C TYR A 181 -23.58 -7.94 -1.90
N LEU A 182 -22.87 -8.97 -2.39
CA LEU A 182 -23.19 -9.65 -3.64
C LEU A 182 -23.44 -11.15 -3.46
N GLY A 183 -23.16 -11.72 -2.29
CA GLY A 183 -23.42 -13.14 -1.98
C GLY A 183 -22.57 -14.14 -2.75
N LYS A 184 -21.42 -13.72 -3.32
CA LYS A 184 -20.56 -14.56 -4.16
C LYS A 184 -19.06 -14.29 -3.93
N PRO A 185 -18.19 -15.21 -4.36
CA PRO A 185 -16.75 -15.03 -4.23
C PRO A 185 -16.24 -13.90 -5.15
N PRO A 186 -15.14 -13.20 -4.77
CA PRO A 186 -14.59 -12.09 -5.54
C PRO A 186 -14.06 -12.51 -6.92
N SER A 187 -13.81 -13.79 -7.17
CA SER A 187 -13.45 -14.32 -8.49
C SER A 187 -14.58 -14.29 -9.52
N GLN A 188 -15.83 -14.15 -9.05
CA GLN A 188 -17.04 -14.16 -9.90
C GLN A 188 -17.63 -12.76 -10.09
N LEU A 189 -16.91 -11.69 -9.76
CA LEU A 189 -17.37 -10.33 -9.98
C LEU A 189 -17.48 -10.05 -11.49
N THR A 190 -18.64 -9.56 -11.91
CA THR A 190 -18.86 -9.04 -13.27
C THR A 190 -18.22 -7.68 -13.43
N HIS A 191 -18.10 -7.18 -14.66
CA HIS A 191 -17.54 -5.85 -14.91
C HIS A 191 -18.33 -4.72 -14.21
N ALA A 192 -19.66 -4.85 -14.13
CA ALA A 192 -20.51 -3.86 -13.45
C ALA A 192 -20.33 -3.89 -11.92
N GLU A 193 -20.07 -5.04 -11.35
CA GLU A 193 -19.84 -5.21 -9.91
C GLU A 193 -18.39 -4.89 -9.49
N ALA A 194 -17.48 -4.89 -10.47
CA ALA A 194 -16.06 -4.55 -10.28
C ALA A 194 -15.80 -3.04 -10.33
N ALA A 195 -16.72 -2.24 -10.89
CA ALA A 195 -16.63 -0.80 -11.04
C ALA A 195 -17.21 -0.05 -9.85
#